data_907f8188051b7d5ffa1566f5b5ae3b07
#
_entry.id   907f8188051b7d5ffa1566f5b5ae3b07
#
_cell.length_a   1.000
_cell.length_b   1.000
_cell.length_c   1.000
_cell.angle_alpha   90.00
_cell.angle_beta   90.00
_cell.angle_gamma   90.00
#
_symmetry.space_group_name_H-M   'P 1'
#
loop_
_entity.id
_entity.type
_entity.pdbx_description
1 polymer ?
#
loop_
_entity_poly.entity_id
_entity_poly.type
_entity_poly.pdbx_seq_one_letter_code
_entity_poly.pdbx_strand_id
1 'polypeptide(L)'
;MKKLGSVLLISVLGLALFTGCTAKGTDDKTIVVGASPTPHGEILAVAGEVLKEAGYTLEVKEFTDYVQPNLTLENKELDANFFQHLPYLEDFNVKNNTKLVSAGVVHYEPLGLYPGKIKTLDAIANGATIAIPNDTTNEARALLLLETIGLIKVDPKAGLEA
;
A
#
# COMPACT_ATOMS: atom_id res chain seq x y z
N MET A 1 6.34 4.11 -71.33
CA MET A 1 6.41 5.18 -70.32
C MET A 1 5.29 5.13 -69.25
N LYS A 2 4.70 3.97 -68.98
CA LYS A 2 3.59 3.79 -68.01
C LYS A 2 3.99 3.00 -66.73
N LYS A 3 5.24 2.57 -66.58
CA LYS A 3 5.68 1.74 -65.45
C LYS A 3 6.54 2.48 -64.41
N LEU A 4 6.97 3.74 -64.72
CA LEU A 4 7.78 4.50 -63.78
C LEU A 4 6.96 5.31 -62.73
N GLY A 5 5.69 5.60 -63.05
CA GLY A 5 4.82 6.34 -62.11
C GLY A 5 4.30 5.54 -60.90
N SER A 6 4.18 4.20 -61.05
CA SER A 6 3.66 3.35 -59.95
C SER A 6 4.68 3.04 -58.87
N VAL A 7 5.96 3.09 -59.15
CA VAL A 7 7.03 2.83 -58.16
C VAL A 7 7.24 4.04 -57.25
N LEU A 8 7.04 5.23 -57.76
CA LEU A 8 7.22 6.49 -56.96
C LEU A 8 6.06 6.69 -55.95
N LEU A 9 4.85 6.19 -56.23
CA LEU A 9 3.70 6.33 -55.33
C LEU A 9 3.75 5.36 -54.15
N ILE A 10 4.41 4.20 -54.29
CA ILE A 10 4.55 3.20 -53.22
C ILE A 10 5.64 3.63 -52.20
N SER A 11 6.67 4.37 -52.67
CA SER A 11 7.73 4.86 -51.81
C SER A 11 7.31 5.99 -50.89
N VAL A 12 6.29 6.77 -51.24
CA VAL A 12 5.77 7.88 -50.39
C VAL A 12 4.79 7.35 -49.34
N LEU A 13 4.08 6.25 -49.60
CA LEU A 13 3.14 5.66 -48.65
C LEU A 13 3.85 4.87 -47.54
N GLY A 14 5.06 4.39 -47.79
CA GLY A 14 5.87 3.64 -46.81
C GLY A 14 6.51 4.51 -45.70
N LEU A 15 6.63 5.84 -45.92
CA LEU A 15 7.28 6.73 -44.97
C LEU A 15 6.31 7.34 -43.93
N ALA A 16 5.00 7.19 -44.12
CA ALA A 16 3.97 7.76 -43.23
C ALA A 16 3.58 6.88 -42.03
N LEU A 17 4.12 5.64 -41.93
CA LEU A 17 3.76 4.70 -40.86
C LEU A 17 4.73 4.69 -39.68
N PHE A 18 5.76 5.55 -39.67
CA PHE A 18 6.71 5.73 -38.57
C PHE A 18 6.48 6.97 -37.72
N THR A 19 5.33 7.63 -37.83
CA THR A 19 4.94 8.65 -36.85
C THR A 19 4.44 7.95 -35.58
N GLY A 20 5.36 7.48 -34.84
CA GLY A 20 5.67 7.52 -33.47
C GLY A 20 4.49 7.38 -32.53
N CYS A 21 4.34 6.24 -31.86
CA CYS A 21 4.01 6.28 -30.45
C CYS A 21 5.10 7.10 -29.74
N THR A 22 4.89 8.40 -29.57
CA THR A 22 5.49 9.10 -28.44
C THR A 22 4.89 8.42 -27.21
N ALA A 23 5.64 7.49 -26.64
CA ALA A 23 5.43 7.11 -25.26
C ALA A 23 5.36 8.44 -24.50
N LYS A 24 4.22 8.72 -23.87
CA LYS A 24 4.06 9.83 -22.94
C LYS A 24 5.15 9.60 -21.92
N GLY A 25 6.23 10.38 -22.01
CA GLY A 25 7.28 10.31 -21.01
C GLY A 25 6.58 10.51 -19.68
N THR A 26 6.63 9.50 -18.82
CA THR A 26 6.31 9.69 -17.41
C THR A 26 7.14 10.88 -16.98
N ASP A 27 6.51 11.91 -16.44
CA ASP A 27 7.24 13.02 -15.83
C ASP A 27 8.12 12.40 -14.75
N ASP A 28 9.43 12.37 -15.01
CA ASP A 28 10.43 11.66 -14.21
C ASP A 28 10.53 12.20 -12.77
N LYS A 29 9.69 13.20 -12.45
CA LYS A 29 9.60 13.89 -11.15
C LYS A 29 8.30 13.62 -10.40
N THR A 30 7.37 12.85 -10.94
CA THR A 30 6.15 12.47 -10.24
C THR A 30 6.36 11.15 -9.55
N ILE A 31 6.08 11.12 -8.24
CA ILE A 31 6.13 9.93 -7.38
C ILE A 31 4.71 9.60 -6.96
N VAL A 32 4.23 8.41 -7.27
CA VAL A 32 2.87 7.95 -6.96
C VAL A 32 2.92 6.98 -5.78
N VAL A 33 2.31 7.36 -4.65
CA VAL A 33 2.33 6.56 -3.41
C VAL A 33 0.93 6.16 -2.99
N GLY A 34 0.72 4.85 -2.77
CA GLY A 34 -0.50 4.32 -2.17
C GLY A 34 -0.46 4.41 -0.65
N ALA A 35 -1.54 4.90 -0.02
CA ALA A 35 -1.58 5.05 1.44
C ALA A 35 -2.99 4.82 2.01
N SER A 36 -3.07 4.46 3.30
CA SER A 36 -4.33 4.62 4.04
C SER A 36 -4.55 6.11 4.38
N PRO A 37 -5.81 6.58 4.44
CA PRO A 37 -6.10 8.00 4.62
C PRO A 37 -5.46 8.58 5.88
N THR A 38 -5.61 7.91 7.03
CA THR A 38 -5.12 8.34 8.34
C THR A 38 -4.34 7.20 9.01
N PRO A 39 -3.15 7.46 9.57
CA PRO A 39 -2.39 8.72 9.56
C PRO A 39 -1.52 8.90 8.31
N HIS A 40 -1.40 7.89 7.45
CA HIS A 40 -0.37 7.81 6.40
C HIS A 40 -0.55 8.89 5.32
N GLY A 41 -1.79 9.10 4.82
CA GLY A 41 -2.09 10.16 3.87
C GLY A 41 -1.80 11.56 4.42
N GLU A 42 -2.08 11.78 5.72
CA GLU A 42 -1.78 13.05 6.40
C GLU A 42 -0.27 13.31 6.49
N ILE A 43 0.53 12.27 6.78
CA ILE A 43 2.00 12.35 6.80
C ILE A 43 2.53 12.64 5.40
N LEU A 44 1.99 11.96 4.37
CA LEU A 44 2.38 12.17 2.98
C LEU A 44 2.01 13.57 2.47
N ALA A 45 0.94 14.18 2.97
CA ALA A 45 0.61 15.57 2.62
C ALA A 45 1.74 16.52 3.02
N VAL A 46 2.31 16.34 4.22
CA VAL A 46 3.47 17.14 4.67
C VAL A 46 4.73 16.80 3.85
N ALA A 47 4.97 15.53 3.58
CA ALA A 47 6.10 15.09 2.75
C ALA A 47 6.01 15.67 1.33
N GLY A 48 4.80 15.82 0.78
CA GLY A 48 4.57 16.41 -0.52
C GLY A 48 5.04 17.85 -0.63
N GLU A 49 4.87 18.66 0.42
CA GLU A 49 5.38 20.04 0.45
C GLU A 49 6.92 20.08 0.40
N VAL A 50 7.57 19.18 1.14
CA VAL A 50 9.04 19.08 1.14
C VAL A 50 9.56 18.60 -0.22
N LEU A 51 8.91 17.62 -0.82
CA LEU A 51 9.26 17.09 -2.14
C LEU A 51 9.09 18.14 -3.24
N LYS A 52 8.06 18.98 -3.14
CA LYS A 52 7.82 20.08 -4.08
C LYS A 52 8.95 21.10 -4.07
N GLU A 53 9.51 21.43 -2.91
CA GLU A 53 10.69 22.30 -2.81
C GLU A 53 11.92 21.69 -3.49
N ALA A 54 12.02 20.35 -3.49
CA ALA A 54 13.05 19.59 -4.19
C ALA A 54 12.75 19.38 -5.70
N GLY A 55 11.61 19.89 -6.19
CA GLY A 55 11.21 19.83 -7.59
C GLY A 55 10.54 18.53 -7.99
N TYR A 56 10.01 17.77 -7.02
CA TYR A 56 9.20 16.56 -7.26
C TYR A 56 7.71 16.85 -7.05
N THR A 57 6.87 16.04 -7.65
CA THR A 57 5.42 16.02 -7.42
C THR A 57 5.08 14.71 -6.72
N LEU A 58 4.43 14.78 -5.55
CA LEU A 58 3.89 13.60 -4.87
C LEU A 58 2.40 13.46 -5.21
N GLU A 59 2.03 12.34 -5.79
CA GLU A 59 0.64 11.93 -5.99
C GLU A 59 0.29 10.84 -4.98
N VAL A 60 -0.71 11.07 -4.12
CA VAL A 60 -1.16 10.10 -3.12
C VAL A 60 -2.45 9.46 -3.59
N LYS A 61 -2.46 8.13 -3.72
CA LYS A 61 -3.67 7.32 -3.94
C LYS A 61 -4.12 6.70 -2.63
N GLU A 62 -5.30 7.06 -2.17
CA GLU A 62 -5.85 6.55 -0.92
C GLU A 62 -6.57 5.20 -1.12
N PHE A 63 -6.32 4.28 -0.18
CA PHE A 63 -6.94 2.96 -0.12
C PHE A 63 -7.56 2.76 1.27
N THR A 64 -8.72 2.14 1.31
CA THR A 64 -9.44 1.83 2.56
C THR A 64 -9.33 0.37 2.98
N ASP A 65 -8.53 -0.41 2.26
CA ASP A 65 -8.21 -1.82 2.56
C ASP A 65 -6.70 -2.03 2.56
N TYR A 66 -6.25 -3.21 3.02
CA TYR A 66 -4.82 -3.55 3.16
C TYR A 66 -4.29 -4.47 2.06
N VAL A 67 -5.13 -4.88 1.11
CA VAL A 67 -4.76 -5.79 0.01
C VAL A 67 -4.36 -4.99 -1.23
N GLN A 68 -5.21 -4.05 -1.64
CA GLN A 68 -5.04 -3.29 -2.87
C GLN A 68 -3.74 -2.47 -2.95
N PRO A 69 -3.27 -1.80 -1.87
CA PRO A 69 -2.01 -1.05 -1.94
C PRO A 69 -0.82 -1.92 -2.38
N ASN A 70 -0.75 -3.16 -1.89
CA ASN A 70 0.32 -4.09 -2.25
C ASN A 70 0.17 -4.65 -3.67
N LEU A 71 -1.03 -5.04 -4.08
CA LEU A 71 -1.27 -5.54 -5.43
C LEU A 71 -1.03 -4.46 -6.49
N THR A 72 -1.47 -3.23 -6.23
CA THR A 72 -1.28 -2.08 -7.12
C THR A 72 0.21 -1.73 -7.27
N LEU A 73 0.99 -1.84 -6.17
CA LEU A 73 2.45 -1.66 -6.22
C LEU A 73 3.14 -2.79 -6.99
N GLU A 74 2.78 -4.05 -6.74
CA GLU A 74 3.34 -5.20 -7.47
C GLU A 74 3.07 -5.10 -8.98
N ASN A 75 1.90 -4.58 -9.36
CA ASN A 75 1.53 -4.31 -10.75
C ASN A 75 2.23 -3.09 -11.37
N LYS A 76 3.07 -2.36 -10.62
CA LYS A 76 3.79 -1.15 -11.05
C LYS A 76 2.89 0.03 -11.41
N GLU A 77 1.73 0.11 -10.76
CA GLU A 77 0.80 1.22 -10.87
C GLU A 77 1.04 2.29 -9.78
N LEU A 78 1.95 1.99 -8.84
CA LEU A 78 2.49 2.85 -7.79
C LEU A 78 4.01 2.73 -7.80
N ASP A 79 4.70 3.77 -7.33
CA ASP A 79 6.15 3.74 -7.08
C ASP A 79 6.46 3.23 -5.67
N ALA A 80 5.55 3.47 -4.71
CA ALA A 80 5.65 2.99 -3.34
C ALA A 80 4.26 2.86 -2.71
N ASN A 81 4.18 2.21 -1.55
CA ASN A 81 3.04 2.34 -0.65
C ASN A 81 3.51 2.64 0.79
N PHE A 82 2.61 3.27 1.56
CA PHE A 82 2.86 3.63 2.95
C PHE A 82 1.61 3.38 3.79
N PHE A 83 1.54 2.22 4.46
CA PHE A 83 0.38 1.84 5.28
C PHE A 83 0.66 0.68 6.25
N GLN A 84 1.70 -0.12 6.04
CA GLN A 84 1.87 -1.42 6.66
C GLN A 84 3.11 -1.51 7.54
N HIS A 85 3.11 -2.46 8.46
CA HIS A 85 4.28 -2.86 9.23
C HIS A 85 4.96 -4.07 8.59
N LEU A 86 6.23 -4.31 8.93
CA LEU A 86 7.04 -5.34 8.29
C LEU A 86 6.43 -6.76 8.38
N PRO A 87 5.92 -7.23 9.54
CA PRO A 87 5.31 -8.57 9.60
C PRO A 87 4.12 -8.75 8.63
N TYR A 88 3.31 -7.71 8.42
CA TYR A 88 2.23 -7.77 7.44
C TYR A 88 2.77 -7.87 6.01
N LEU A 89 3.79 -7.10 5.66
CA LEU A 89 4.43 -7.16 4.34
C LEU A 89 5.00 -8.56 4.04
N GLU A 90 5.68 -9.16 5.02
CA GLU A 90 6.28 -10.49 4.88
C GLU A 90 5.20 -11.58 4.71
N ASP A 91 4.16 -11.56 5.55
CA ASP A 91 3.02 -12.46 5.44
C ASP A 91 2.28 -12.29 4.09
N PHE A 92 2.09 -11.03 3.67
CA PHE A 92 1.46 -10.73 2.38
C PHE A 92 2.27 -11.29 1.20
N ASN A 93 3.59 -11.09 1.20
CA ASN A 93 4.46 -11.61 0.15
C ASN A 93 4.36 -13.14 0.02
N VAL A 94 4.36 -13.84 1.16
CA VAL A 94 4.22 -15.30 1.18
C VAL A 94 2.86 -15.75 0.64
N LYS A 95 1.78 -15.13 1.12
CA LYS A 95 0.40 -15.52 0.76
C LYS A 95 0.04 -15.19 -0.68
N ASN A 96 0.58 -14.10 -1.23
CA ASN A 96 0.23 -13.62 -2.56
C ASN A 96 1.34 -13.82 -3.60
N ASN A 97 2.45 -14.46 -3.22
CA ASN A 97 3.62 -14.68 -4.10
C ASN A 97 4.13 -13.35 -4.71
N THR A 98 4.12 -12.27 -3.93
CA THR A 98 4.66 -10.96 -4.28
C THR A 98 6.10 -10.82 -3.80
N LYS A 99 6.82 -9.78 -4.29
CA LYS A 99 8.25 -9.57 -3.99
C LYS A 99 8.53 -8.15 -3.51
N LEU A 100 7.56 -7.56 -2.83
CA LEU A 100 7.68 -6.22 -2.29
C LEU A 100 8.72 -6.18 -1.17
N VAL A 101 9.45 -5.08 -1.08
CA VAL A 101 10.50 -4.87 -0.08
C VAL A 101 10.26 -3.58 0.70
N SER A 102 10.69 -3.56 1.97
CA SER A 102 10.66 -2.35 2.77
C SER A 102 11.76 -1.39 2.31
N ALA A 103 11.40 -0.16 1.96
CA ALA A 103 12.34 0.91 1.66
C ALA A 103 12.84 1.63 2.93
N GLY A 104 12.10 1.56 4.03
CA GLY A 104 12.45 2.18 5.30
C GLY A 104 11.31 2.21 6.29
N VAL A 105 11.61 2.66 7.50
CA VAL A 105 10.65 2.81 8.61
C VAL A 105 10.42 4.31 8.84
N VAL A 106 9.15 4.72 8.94
CA VAL A 106 8.78 6.13 9.11
C VAL A 106 8.33 6.42 10.54
N HIS A 107 7.42 5.58 11.10
CA HIS A 107 6.87 5.76 12.44
C HIS A 107 6.46 4.42 13.05
N TYR A 108 6.05 4.46 14.31
CA TYR A 108 5.51 3.31 15.04
C TYR A 108 4.07 3.57 15.46
N GLU A 109 3.19 2.60 15.21
CA GLU A 109 1.80 2.63 15.62
C GLU A 109 1.53 1.57 16.70
N PRO A 110 1.43 1.97 17.99
CA PRO A 110 1.04 1.04 19.03
C PRO A 110 -0.43 0.62 18.87
N LEU A 111 -0.71 -0.66 19.09
CA LEU A 111 -2.07 -1.14 19.17
C LEU A 111 -2.71 -0.70 20.49
N GLY A 112 -3.97 -0.29 20.46
CA GLY A 112 -4.70 0.15 21.64
C GLY A 112 -6.07 -0.51 21.78
N LEU A 113 -6.54 -0.68 23.03
CA LEU A 113 -7.93 -1.02 23.31
C LEU A 113 -8.73 0.26 23.54
N TYR A 114 -9.73 0.49 22.71
CA TYR A 114 -10.55 1.70 22.71
C TYR A 114 -11.96 1.43 23.27
N PRO A 115 -12.56 2.38 23.98
CA PRO A 115 -13.90 2.23 24.52
C PRO A 115 -14.96 2.17 23.41
N GLY A 116 -15.83 1.17 23.49
CA GLY A 116 -17.03 1.03 22.67
C GLY A 116 -18.30 1.26 23.49
N LYS A 117 -19.14 0.23 23.60
CA LYS A 117 -20.32 0.21 24.51
C LYS A 117 -19.89 0.26 25.98
N ILE A 118 -18.81 -0.47 26.30
CA ILE A 118 -18.19 -0.50 27.62
C ILE A 118 -17.12 0.60 27.65
N LYS A 119 -17.10 1.41 28.72
CA LYS A 119 -16.30 2.63 28.76
C LYS A 119 -15.01 2.51 29.57
N THR A 120 -14.89 1.50 30.42
CA THR A 120 -13.71 1.28 31.28
C THR A 120 -13.32 -0.18 31.27
N LEU A 121 -12.04 -0.49 31.51
CA LEU A 121 -11.54 -1.87 31.55
C LEU A 121 -12.23 -2.69 32.67
N ASP A 122 -12.42 -2.09 33.85
CA ASP A 122 -13.03 -2.76 35.01
C ASP A 122 -14.50 -3.14 34.80
N ALA A 123 -15.16 -2.52 33.82
CA ALA A 123 -16.55 -2.82 33.48
C ALA A 123 -16.68 -3.96 32.46
N ILE A 124 -15.58 -4.50 31.94
CA ILE A 124 -15.60 -5.62 31.00
C ILE A 124 -15.93 -6.91 31.76
N ALA A 125 -17.15 -7.41 31.58
CA ALA A 125 -17.61 -8.64 32.20
C ALA A 125 -17.27 -9.86 31.34
N ASN A 126 -17.31 -11.05 31.97
CA ASN A 126 -17.21 -12.31 31.21
C ASN A 126 -18.32 -12.41 30.16
N GLY A 127 -17.95 -12.80 28.95
CA GLY A 127 -18.84 -12.84 27.79
C GLY A 127 -19.00 -11.52 27.02
N ALA A 128 -18.25 -10.48 27.39
CA ALA A 128 -18.20 -9.26 26.59
C ALA A 128 -17.63 -9.54 25.19
N THR A 129 -18.10 -8.77 24.20
CA THR A 129 -17.61 -8.86 22.83
C THR A 129 -16.59 -7.75 22.57
N ILE A 130 -15.41 -8.12 22.06
CA ILE A 130 -14.34 -7.22 21.66
C ILE A 130 -14.11 -7.38 20.16
N ALA A 131 -14.12 -6.28 19.41
CA ALA A 131 -13.74 -6.28 18.01
C ALA A 131 -12.22 -6.22 17.89
N ILE A 132 -11.66 -7.08 17.07
CA ILE A 132 -10.23 -7.14 16.77
C ILE A 132 -10.01 -7.11 15.25
N PRO A 133 -8.80 -6.74 14.75
CA PRO A 133 -8.46 -6.89 13.33
C PRO A 133 -8.67 -8.33 12.84
N ASN A 134 -8.92 -8.47 11.54
CA ASN A 134 -9.15 -9.77 10.90
C ASN A 134 -8.01 -10.26 10.02
N ASP A 135 -6.91 -9.51 9.93
CA ASP A 135 -5.68 -9.97 9.30
C ASP A 135 -4.79 -10.67 10.33
N THR A 136 -4.05 -11.68 9.90
CA THR A 136 -3.31 -12.61 10.76
C THR A 136 -2.37 -11.90 11.73
N THR A 137 -1.62 -10.90 11.26
CA THR A 137 -0.57 -10.26 12.05
C THR A 137 -1.13 -9.25 13.05
N ASN A 138 -2.14 -8.47 12.69
CA ASN A 138 -2.77 -7.53 13.62
C ASN A 138 -3.75 -8.22 14.57
N GLU A 139 -4.40 -9.31 14.16
CA GLU A 139 -5.16 -10.19 15.07
C GLU A 139 -4.25 -10.73 16.18
N ALA A 140 -3.07 -11.27 15.83
CA ALA A 140 -2.08 -11.75 16.79
C ALA A 140 -1.66 -10.64 17.77
N ARG A 141 -1.36 -9.44 17.29
CA ARG A 141 -1.03 -8.28 18.13
C ARG A 141 -2.17 -7.93 19.09
N ALA A 142 -3.40 -7.95 18.61
CA ALA A 142 -4.59 -7.67 19.45
C ALA A 142 -4.77 -8.71 20.56
N LEU A 143 -4.62 -10.01 20.24
CA LEU A 143 -4.72 -11.08 21.22
C LEU A 143 -3.61 -10.99 22.27
N LEU A 144 -2.36 -10.72 21.88
CA LEU A 144 -1.25 -10.51 22.81
C LEU A 144 -1.45 -9.28 23.70
N LEU A 145 -2.02 -8.19 23.17
CA LEU A 145 -2.40 -7.05 23.98
C LEU A 145 -3.45 -7.40 25.02
N LEU A 146 -4.53 -8.11 24.62
CA LEU A 146 -5.59 -8.52 25.54
C LEU A 146 -5.08 -9.47 26.63
N GLU A 147 -4.13 -10.34 26.31
CA GLU A 147 -3.45 -11.18 27.30
C GLU A 147 -2.59 -10.35 28.27
N THR A 148 -1.80 -9.41 27.75
CA THR A 148 -0.92 -8.54 28.53
C THR A 148 -1.70 -7.75 29.58
N ILE A 149 -2.91 -7.28 29.23
CA ILE A 149 -3.79 -6.57 30.16
C ILE A 149 -4.71 -7.48 31.00
N GLY A 150 -4.53 -8.79 30.88
CA GLY A 150 -5.19 -9.81 31.72
C GLY A 150 -6.64 -10.12 31.37
N LEU A 151 -7.13 -9.73 30.21
CA LEU A 151 -8.51 -10.01 29.79
C LEU A 151 -8.70 -11.42 29.25
N ILE A 152 -7.67 -12.03 28.65
CA ILE A 152 -7.68 -13.39 28.11
C ILE A 152 -6.39 -14.13 28.48
N LYS A 153 -6.37 -15.43 28.19
CA LYS A 153 -5.15 -16.24 28.16
C LYS A 153 -5.03 -16.83 26.76
N VAL A 154 -3.88 -16.69 26.15
CA VAL A 154 -3.53 -17.29 24.87
C VAL A 154 -2.89 -18.64 25.10
N ASP A 155 -3.24 -19.66 24.30
CA ASP A 155 -2.53 -20.93 24.32
C ASP A 155 -1.08 -20.71 23.86
N PRO A 156 -0.06 -21.05 24.67
CA PRO A 156 1.35 -20.91 24.29
C PRO A 156 1.72 -21.63 22.97
N LYS A 157 0.87 -22.58 22.54
CA LYS A 157 1.05 -23.32 21.28
C LYS A 157 0.33 -22.69 20.10
N ALA A 158 -0.37 -21.58 20.28
CA ALA A 158 -1.13 -20.93 19.22
C ALA A 158 -0.25 -20.40 18.08
N GLY A 159 1.08 -20.24 18.30
CA GLY A 159 2.01 -19.80 17.25
C GLY A 159 1.69 -18.38 16.75
N LEU A 160 1.27 -17.49 17.66
CA LEU A 160 1.01 -16.09 17.30
C LEU A 160 2.34 -15.42 16.95
N GLU A 161 2.43 -14.99 15.71
CA GLU A 161 3.55 -14.19 15.20
C GLU A 161 3.07 -12.74 15.04
N ALA A 162 3.75 -11.79 15.66
CA ALA A 162 3.38 -10.37 15.67
C ALA A 162 4.58 -9.46 15.38
#